data_3ce2537af0ab05909e549461a957f47a
#
_entry.id   3ce2537af0ab05909e549461a957f47a
#
_cell.length_a   1.000
_cell.length_b   1.000
_cell.length_c   1.000
_cell.angle_alpha   90.00
_cell.angle_beta   90.00
_cell.angle_gamma   90.00
#
_symmetry.space_group_name_H-M   'P 1'
#
loop_
_entity.id
_entity.type
_entity.pdbx_description
1 polymer ?
#
loop_
_entity_poly.entity_id
_entity_poly.type
_entity_poly.pdbx_seq_one_letter_code
_entity_poly.pdbx_strand_id
1 'polypeptide(L)'
;MLVLSCILNVIAGAGLLILGYKHYRNTRELKRLRKLSSEKKRITSDLLLASQIQKSMMPLGHRILDGVEGYGTLVPAREIGGDLFDYAIRDGKLYMCIGDVCGKGAPAGMLMAYAHSMIWSLTISETNPARIVTSLNNLACKDNVSCTFFTLFYGVLDLATGCMQYCNAGHNPPYILSDKLTMLDCDPNQPIGPVEDAEFTLQEITLSPGSTIFLYTDGLTEANNTEEREFGPERTEKVLEDCVKRQLKPKDIVDTVTAAVHHFTEHAEQSDDLTMLAIRYR
;
A
#
# COMPACT_ATOMS: atom_id res chain seq x y z
N MET A 1 -43.16 -20.37 65.47
CA MET A 1 -41.81 -20.90 65.10
C MET A 1 -41.80 -21.65 63.73
N LEU A 2 -42.70 -22.60 63.49
CA LEU A 2 -42.74 -23.36 62.22
C LEU A 2 -42.94 -22.52 60.93
N VAL A 3 -43.85 -21.54 60.96
CA VAL A 3 -44.09 -20.65 59.77
C VAL A 3 -42.88 -19.81 59.40
N LEU A 4 -42.12 -19.28 60.40
CA LEU A 4 -40.93 -18.49 60.15
C LEU A 4 -39.79 -19.31 59.54
N SER A 5 -39.65 -20.59 59.99
CA SER A 5 -38.67 -21.54 59.43
C SER A 5 -39.03 -21.91 57.98
N CYS A 6 -40.30 -22.09 57.63
CA CYS A 6 -40.73 -22.34 56.22
C CYS A 6 -40.44 -21.15 55.33
N ILE A 7 -40.68 -19.90 55.75
CA ILE A 7 -40.42 -18.71 54.95
C ILE A 7 -38.91 -18.55 54.72
N LEU A 8 -38.06 -18.76 55.73
CA LEU A 8 -36.61 -18.72 55.60
C LEU A 8 -36.06 -19.75 54.62
N ASN A 9 -36.60 -20.98 54.63
CA ASN A 9 -36.21 -22.03 53.66
C ASN A 9 -36.61 -21.70 52.22
N VAL A 10 -37.77 -21.10 52.00
CA VAL A 10 -38.21 -20.65 50.66
C VAL A 10 -37.32 -19.51 50.13
N ILE A 11 -36.99 -18.55 50.99
CA ILE A 11 -36.07 -17.43 50.60
C ILE A 11 -34.67 -17.97 50.29
N ALA A 12 -34.14 -18.88 51.09
CA ALA A 12 -32.84 -19.52 50.84
C ALA A 12 -32.86 -20.34 49.53
N GLY A 13 -33.93 -21.10 49.26
CA GLY A 13 -34.10 -21.84 48.02
C GLY A 13 -34.17 -20.94 46.78
N ALA A 14 -34.93 -19.84 46.84
CA ALA A 14 -34.99 -18.82 45.77
C ALA A 14 -33.64 -18.16 45.56
N GLY A 15 -32.89 -17.83 46.61
CA GLY A 15 -31.53 -17.27 46.51
C GLY A 15 -30.55 -18.21 45.79
N LEU A 16 -30.59 -19.52 46.14
CA LEU A 16 -29.76 -20.54 45.47
C LEU A 16 -30.10 -20.70 43.99
N LEU A 17 -31.38 -20.65 43.63
CA LEU A 17 -31.83 -20.71 42.24
C LEU A 17 -31.35 -19.49 41.45
N ILE A 18 -31.44 -18.29 42.00
CA ILE A 18 -30.96 -17.05 41.39
C ILE A 18 -29.42 -17.09 41.18
N LEU A 19 -28.68 -17.55 42.20
CA LEU A 19 -27.24 -17.72 42.12
C LEU A 19 -26.83 -18.77 41.06
N GLY A 20 -27.53 -19.89 41.04
CA GLY A 20 -27.34 -20.96 40.03
C GLY A 20 -27.62 -20.47 38.61
N TYR A 21 -28.72 -19.74 38.42
CA TYR A 21 -29.03 -19.12 37.14
C TYR A 21 -27.99 -18.09 36.71
N LYS A 22 -27.54 -17.21 37.60
CA LYS A 22 -26.49 -16.22 37.36
C LYS A 22 -25.18 -16.90 37.01
N HIS A 23 -24.79 -17.94 37.73
CA HIS A 23 -23.60 -18.73 37.43
C HIS A 23 -23.66 -19.42 36.07
N TYR A 24 -24.77 -20.05 35.75
CA TYR A 24 -25.02 -20.69 34.42
C TYR A 24 -24.90 -19.67 33.29
N ARG A 25 -25.55 -18.50 33.43
CA ARG A 25 -25.49 -17.42 32.45
C ARG A 25 -24.06 -16.91 32.23
N ASN A 26 -23.32 -16.64 33.31
CA ASN A 26 -21.95 -16.18 33.24
C ASN A 26 -21.03 -17.23 32.61
N THR A 27 -21.21 -18.50 32.91
CA THR A 27 -20.41 -19.59 32.32
C THR A 27 -20.66 -19.72 30.82
N ARG A 28 -21.90 -19.55 30.38
CA ARG A 28 -22.28 -19.56 28.96
C ARG A 28 -21.68 -18.36 28.22
N GLU A 29 -21.72 -17.19 28.82
CA GLU A 29 -21.13 -15.97 28.27
C GLU A 29 -19.60 -16.06 28.15
N LEU A 30 -18.93 -16.58 29.18
CA LEU A 30 -17.48 -16.84 29.14
C LEU A 30 -17.10 -17.84 28.04
N LYS A 31 -17.87 -18.89 27.84
CA LYS A 31 -17.64 -19.85 26.73
C LYS A 31 -17.77 -19.16 25.37
N ARG A 32 -18.80 -18.32 25.19
CA ARG A 32 -19.01 -17.53 23.97
C ARG A 32 -17.84 -16.58 23.69
N LEU A 33 -17.41 -15.81 24.72
CA LEU A 33 -16.28 -14.89 24.60
C LEU A 33 -14.97 -15.61 24.27
N ARG A 34 -14.71 -16.76 24.88
CA ARG A 34 -13.53 -17.58 24.57
C ARG A 34 -13.55 -18.08 23.12
N LYS A 35 -14.72 -18.53 22.63
CA LYS A 35 -14.86 -18.95 21.23
C LYS A 35 -14.59 -17.80 20.26
N LEU A 36 -15.20 -16.64 20.50
CA LEU A 36 -14.97 -15.43 19.69
C LEU A 36 -13.49 -14.99 19.73
N SER A 37 -12.86 -15.03 20.90
CA SER A 37 -11.44 -14.69 21.04
C SER A 37 -10.54 -15.66 20.27
N SER A 38 -10.82 -16.97 20.30
CA SER A 38 -10.05 -17.97 19.56
C SER A 38 -10.21 -17.82 18.04
N GLU A 39 -11.44 -17.52 17.58
CA GLU A 39 -11.74 -17.28 16.18
C GLU A 39 -11.07 -16.00 15.66
N LYS A 40 -11.14 -14.90 16.44
CA LYS A 40 -10.41 -13.67 16.13
C LYS A 40 -8.90 -13.92 16.01
N LYS A 41 -8.28 -14.65 16.96
CA LYS A 41 -6.86 -14.98 16.91
C LYS A 41 -6.49 -15.76 15.65
N ARG A 42 -7.33 -16.72 15.23
CA ARG A 42 -7.09 -17.49 14.00
C ARG A 42 -7.12 -16.58 12.78
N ILE A 43 -8.17 -15.76 12.63
CA ILE A 43 -8.31 -14.82 11.50
C ILE A 43 -7.11 -13.86 11.45
N THR A 44 -6.71 -13.29 12.58
CA THR A 44 -5.52 -12.41 12.65
C THR A 44 -4.26 -13.15 12.22
N SER A 45 -4.07 -14.41 12.62
CA SER A 45 -2.92 -15.23 12.21
C SER A 45 -2.90 -15.48 10.69
N ASP A 46 -4.06 -15.80 10.10
CA ASP A 46 -4.20 -16.03 8.66
C ASP A 46 -3.91 -14.75 7.86
N LEU A 47 -4.38 -13.58 8.35
CA LEU A 47 -4.11 -12.28 7.74
C LEU A 47 -2.61 -11.91 7.82
N LEU A 48 -1.95 -12.17 8.95
CA LEU A 48 -0.51 -11.93 9.09
C LEU A 48 0.31 -12.80 8.11
N LEU A 49 -0.08 -14.05 7.90
CA LEU A 49 0.55 -14.91 6.90
C LEU A 49 0.34 -14.36 5.48
N ALA A 50 -0.87 -13.94 5.14
CA ALA A 50 -1.17 -13.32 3.85
C ALA A 50 -0.35 -12.02 3.64
N SER A 51 -0.18 -11.20 4.68
CA SER A 51 0.69 -10.02 4.67
C SER A 51 2.16 -10.37 4.37
N GLN A 52 2.66 -11.45 4.96
CA GLN A 52 4.03 -11.91 4.69
C GLN A 52 4.20 -12.36 3.23
N ILE A 53 3.21 -13.07 2.68
CA ILE A 53 3.19 -13.47 1.27
C ILE A 53 3.19 -12.22 0.38
N GLN A 54 2.29 -11.26 0.65
CA GLN A 54 2.22 -9.99 -0.09
C GLN A 54 3.56 -9.26 -0.09
N LYS A 55 4.18 -9.08 1.08
CA LYS A 55 5.48 -8.42 1.20
C LYS A 55 6.59 -9.15 0.47
N SER A 56 6.52 -10.47 0.34
CA SER A 56 7.51 -11.26 -0.39
C SER A 56 7.43 -11.09 -1.92
N MET A 57 6.31 -10.57 -2.42
CA MET A 57 6.13 -10.29 -3.85
C MET A 57 6.87 -9.02 -4.30
N MET A 58 7.23 -8.14 -3.38
CA MET A 58 7.83 -6.83 -3.69
C MET A 58 9.31 -6.77 -3.31
N PRO A 59 10.14 -5.99 -4.03
CA PRO A 59 11.57 -5.83 -3.75
C PRO A 59 11.80 -4.83 -2.60
N LEU A 60 11.31 -5.15 -1.40
CA LEU A 60 11.48 -4.31 -0.21
C LEU A 60 12.95 -4.14 0.16
N GLY A 61 13.26 -2.94 0.70
CA GLY A 61 14.58 -2.59 1.20
C GLY A 61 15.56 -2.15 0.11
N HIS A 62 16.86 -2.22 0.44
CA HIS A 62 17.94 -1.73 -0.41
C HIS A 62 18.41 -2.80 -1.39
N ARG A 63 18.44 -2.45 -2.67
CA ARG A 63 18.98 -3.29 -3.75
C ARG A 63 19.90 -2.48 -4.65
N ILE A 64 21.00 -3.11 -5.06
CA ILE A 64 21.92 -2.59 -6.08
C ILE A 64 21.86 -3.58 -7.23
N LEU A 65 21.44 -3.09 -8.38
CA LEU A 65 21.39 -3.81 -9.66
C LEU A 65 22.31 -3.07 -10.63
N ASP A 66 22.70 -3.69 -11.75
CA ASP A 66 23.59 -3.11 -12.75
C ASP A 66 23.10 -1.72 -13.20
N GLY A 67 23.85 -0.65 -12.85
CA GLY A 67 23.53 0.73 -13.20
C GLY A 67 22.40 1.39 -12.39
N VAL A 68 21.86 0.70 -11.36
CA VAL A 68 20.71 1.17 -10.58
C VAL A 68 20.90 0.90 -9.10
N GLU A 69 20.51 1.86 -8.27
CA GLU A 69 20.38 1.69 -6.81
C GLU A 69 18.94 2.00 -6.40
N GLY A 70 18.24 1.03 -5.82
CA GLY A 70 16.84 1.15 -5.42
C GLY A 70 16.63 0.94 -3.92
N TYR A 71 15.65 1.63 -3.35
CA TYR A 71 15.13 1.39 -2.01
C TYR A 71 13.62 1.58 -1.97
N GLY A 72 12.90 0.55 -1.56
CA GLY A 72 11.45 0.58 -1.46
C GLY A 72 10.95 0.17 -0.08
N THR A 73 9.88 0.82 0.36
CA THR A 73 9.18 0.54 1.62
C THR A 73 7.68 0.48 1.40
N LEU A 74 7.02 -0.37 2.18
CA LEU A 74 5.57 -0.44 2.29
C LEU A 74 5.19 -0.65 3.75
N VAL A 75 4.44 0.29 4.29
CA VAL A 75 3.85 0.24 5.63
C VAL A 75 2.34 0.22 5.47
N PRO A 76 1.69 -0.93 5.56
CA PRO A 76 0.25 -1.00 5.37
C PRO A 76 -0.51 -0.41 6.56
N ALA A 77 -1.65 0.24 6.31
CA ALA A 77 -2.54 0.78 7.34
C ALA A 77 -3.29 -0.32 8.10
N ARG A 78 -3.46 -1.49 7.48
CA ARG A 78 -4.04 -2.70 8.08
C ARG A 78 -3.07 -3.87 7.95
N GLU A 79 -3.51 -5.08 8.29
CA GLU A 79 -2.67 -6.27 8.18
C GLU A 79 -2.20 -6.54 6.74
N ILE A 80 -3.04 -6.21 5.75
CA ILE A 80 -2.78 -6.35 4.31
C ILE A 80 -3.12 -5.04 3.63
N GLY A 81 -2.23 -4.54 2.76
CA GLY A 81 -2.39 -3.30 2.00
C GLY A 81 -2.92 -3.51 0.57
N GLY A 82 -3.37 -2.41 -0.05
CA GLY A 82 -3.71 -2.32 -1.47
C GLY A 82 -2.52 -1.93 -2.35
N ASP A 83 -1.54 -1.29 -1.77
CA ASP A 83 -0.37 -0.77 -2.47
C ASP A 83 0.54 -1.85 -3.04
N LEU A 84 1.11 -1.55 -4.19
CA LEU A 84 2.16 -2.34 -4.81
C LEU A 84 3.27 -1.45 -5.35
N PHE A 85 4.48 -1.95 -5.35
CA PHE A 85 5.58 -1.45 -6.19
C PHE A 85 6.48 -2.61 -6.62
N ASP A 86 7.12 -2.46 -7.76
CA ASP A 86 8.16 -3.40 -8.17
C ASP A 86 9.15 -2.76 -9.13
N TYR A 87 10.34 -3.33 -9.22
CA TYR A 87 11.32 -2.98 -10.24
C TYR A 87 12.28 -4.13 -10.52
N ALA A 88 12.64 -4.30 -11.79
CA ALA A 88 13.60 -5.31 -12.24
C ALA A 88 14.36 -4.83 -13.48
N ILE A 89 15.57 -5.35 -13.66
CA ILE A 89 16.35 -5.13 -14.88
C ILE A 89 16.24 -6.36 -15.78
N ARG A 90 15.95 -6.11 -17.06
CA ARG A 90 15.96 -7.11 -18.10
C ARG A 90 16.42 -6.47 -19.42
N ASP A 91 17.33 -7.14 -20.12
CA ASP A 91 17.83 -6.73 -21.43
C ASP A 91 18.33 -5.26 -21.47
N GLY A 92 19.04 -4.82 -20.43
CA GLY A 92 19.58 -3.46 -20.31
C GLY A 92 18.53 -2.38 -20.02
N LYS A 93 17.30 -2.77 -19.69
CA LYS A 93 16.22 -1.85 -19.32
C LYS A 93 15.76 -2.10 -17.89
N LEU A 94 15.49 -1.01 -17.17
CA LEU A 94 14.84 -1.03 -15.87
C LEU A 94 13.34 -0.87 -16.06
N TYR A 95 12.59 -1.86 -15.66
CA TYR A 95 11.13 -1.83 -15.54
C TYR A 95 10.76 -1.46 -14.11
N MET A 96 9.86 -0.52 -13.92
CA MET A 96 9.42 -0.07 -12.60
C MET A 96 7.93 0.23 -12.59
N CYS A 97 7.29 -0.02 -11.47
CA CYS A 97 5.90 0.35 -11.25
C CYS A 97 5.62 0.67 -9.77
N ILE A 98 4.60 1.48 -9.57
CA ILE A 98 3.95 1.70 -8.29
C ILE A 98 2.46 1.89 -8.54
N GLY A 99 1.62 1.39 -7.64
CA GLY A 99 0.18 1.49 -7.79
C GLY A 99 -0.52 1.36 -6.45
N ASP A 100 -1.76 1.82 -6.42
CA ASP A 100 -2.66 1.74 -5.28
C ASP A 100 -4.02 1.21 -5.72
N VAL A 101 -4.50 0.21 -5.02
CA VAL A 101 -5.78 -0.46 -5.24
C VAL A 101 -6.84 0.15 -4.34
N CYS A 102 -7.94 0.60 -4.92
CA CYS A 102 -9.05 1.17 -4.16
C CYS A 102 -9.55 0.20 -3.07
N GLY A 103 -9.73 0.72 -1.85
CA GLY A 103 -10.17 -0.03 -0.69
C GLY A 103 -9.03 -0.52 0.18
N LYS A 104 -9.33 -1.29 1.24
CA LYS A 104 -8.35 -1.68 2.27
C LYS A 104 -8.54 -3.11 2.74
N GLY A 105 -7.47 -3.71 3.26
CA GLY A 105 -7.48 -5.05 3.83
C GLY A 105 -7.48 -6.16 2.77
N ALA A 106 -8.02 -7.34 3.11
CA ALA A 106 -7.88 -8.54 2.30
C ALA A 106 -8.40 -8.41 0.84
N PRO A 107 -9.55 -7.76 0.55
CA PRO A 107 -10.00 -7.59 -0.84
C PRO A 107 -9.01 -6.78 -1.69
N ALA A 108 -8.52 -5.65 -1.18
CA ALA A 108 -7.53 -4.83 -1.86
C ALA A 108 -6.22 -5.58 -2.07
N GLY A 109 -5.74 -6.31 -1.05
CA GLY A 109 -4.53 -7.12 -1.15
C GLY A 109 -4.62 -8.27 -2.16
N MET A 110 -5.81 -8.86 -2.37
CA MET A 110 -6.02 -9.88 -3.41
C MET A 110 -5.95 -9.26 -4.81
N LEU A 111 -6.58 -8.10 -5.02
CA LEU A 111 -6.53 -7.40 -6.30
C LEU A 111 -5.12 -6.88 -6.59
N MET A 112 -4.39 -6.41 -5.57
CA MET A 112 -2.99 -6.04 -5.67
C MET A 112 -2.14 -7.22 -6.18
N ALA A 113 -2.28 -8.40 -5.57
CA ALA A 113 -1.53 -9.59 -5.99
C ALA A 113 -1.86 -10.01 -7.43
N TYR A 114 -3.13 -9.88 -7.84
CA TYR A 114 -3.56 -10.09 -9.21
C TYR A 114 -2.90 -9.07 -10.15
N ALA A 115 -3.00 -7.77 -9.87
CA ALA A 115 -2.40 -6.71 -10.67
C ALA A 115 -0.88 -6.89 -10.81
N HIS A 116 -0.17 -7.14 -9.72
CA HIS A 116 1.26 -7.42 -9.70
C HIS A 116 1.64 -8.58 -10.64
N SER A 117 0.92 -9.70 -10.55
CA SER A 117 1.18 -10.88 -11.38
C SER A 117 0.91 -10.60 -12.87
N MET A 118 -0.14 -9.85 -13.19
CA MET A 118 -0.49 -9.47 -14.57
C MET A 118 0.55 -8.52 -15.16
N ILE A 119 1.00 -7.50 -14.42
CA ILE A 119 2.05 -6.58 -14.86
C ILE A 119 3.29 -7.36 -15.32
N TRP A 120 3.79 -8.28 -14.49
CA TRP A 120 4.98 -9.06 -14.84
C TRP A 120 4.76 -10.02 -16.00
N SER A 121 3.58 -10.63 -16.11
CA SER A 121 3.23 -11.48 -17.24
C SER A 121 3.24 -10.72 -18.57
N LEU A 122 2.65 -9.52 -18.59
CA LEU A 122 2.60 -8.66 -19.78
C LEU A 122 4.01 -8.14 -20.16
N THR A 123 4.83 -7.82 -19.17
CA THR A 123 6.20 -7.34 -19.36
C THR A 123 7.10 -8.36 -20.09
N ILE A 124 6.78 -9.65 -20.08
CA ILE A 124 7.58 -10.69 -20.79
C ILE A 124 7.59 -10.45 -22.30
N SER A 125 6.46 -10.03 -22.87
CA SER A 125 6.27 -9.92 -24.32
C SER A 125 6.13 -8.51 -24.84
N GLU A 126 5.91 -7.53 -23.96
CA GLU A 126 5.72 -6.12 -24.31
C GLU A 126 6.67 -5.22 -23.51
N THR A 127 7.17 -4.17 -24.14
CA THR A 127 8.06 -3.17 -23.53
C THR A 127 7.48 -1.76 -23.53
N ASN A 128 6.39 -1.54 -24.28
CA ASN A 128 5.73 -0.23 -24.35
C ASN A 128 4.81 -0.04 -23.14
N PRO A 129 5.08 0.93 -22.25
CA PRO A 129 4.28 1.19 -21.06
C PRO A 129 2.78 1.35 -21.30
N ALA A 130 2.39 2.14 -22.32
CA ALA A 130 0.99 2.39 -22.62
C ALA A 130 0.25 1.11 -23.06
N ARG A 131 0.91 0.25 -23.85
CA ARG A 131 0.33 -1.04 -24.26
C ARG A 131 0.19 -2.02 -23.11
N ILE A 132 1.16 -2.04 -22.18
CA ILE A 132 1.09 -2.85 -20.96
C ILE A 132 -0.10 -2.39 -20.13
N VAL A 133 -0.22 -1.09 -19.89
CA VAL A 133 -1.32 -0.50 -19.09
C VAL A 133 -2.68 -0.72 -19.76
N THR A 134 -2.80 -0.54 -21.06
CA THR A 134 -4.04 -0.83 -21.83
C THR A 134 -4.43 -2.31 -21.71
N SER A 135 -3.47 -3.22 -21.87
CA SER A 135 -3.73 -4.67 -21.74
C SER A 135 -4.16 -5.04 -20.33
N LEU A 136 -3.51 -4.44 -19.33
CA LEU A 136 -3.84 -4.64 -17.91
C LEU A 136 -5.25 -4.12 -17.60
N ASN A 137 -5.62 -2.94 -18.14
CA ASN A 137 -6.96 -2.38 -18.01
C ASN A 137 -8.03 -3.33 -18.58
N ASN A 138 -7.82 -3.82 -19.79
CA ASN A 138 -8.79 -4.71 -20.44
C ASN A 138 -8.92 -6.06 -19.72
N LEU A 139 -7.84 -6.56 -19.12
CA LEU A 139 -7.89 -7.73 -18.24
C LEU A 139 -8.65 -7.44 -16.94
N ALA A 140 -8.39 -6.29 -16.31
CA ALA A 140 -9.06 -5.90 -15.09
C ALA A 140 -10.57 -5.66 -15.29
N CYS A 141 -11.00 -5.13 -16.45
CA CYS A 141 -12.41 -4.89 -16.75
C CYS A 141 -13.23 -6.18 -16.93
N LYS A 142 -12.64 -7.26 -17.48
CA LYS A 142 -13.36 -8.48 -17.85
C LYS A 142 -14.15 -9.13 -16.72
N ASP A 143 -13.61 -9.14 -15.51
CA ASP A 143 -14.20 -9.81 -14.35
C ASP A 143 -14.52 -8.82 -13.21
N ASN A 144 -14.64 -7.53 -13.54
CA ASN A 144 -14.80 -6.45 -12.55
C ASN A 144 -16.25 -6.32 -12.04
N VAL A 145 -16.77 -7.37 -11.43
CA VAL A 145 -18.14 -7.41 -10.85
C VAL A 145 -18.33 -6.37 -9.74
N SER A 146 -17.25 -5.99 -9.07
CA SER A 146 -17.28 -5.11 -7.89
C SER A 146 -16.96 -3.65 -8.20
N CYS A 147 -16.79 -3.29 -9.48
CA CYS A 147 -16.35 -1.95 -9.91
C CYS A 147 -15.10 -1.47 -9.15
N THR A 148 -14.18 -2.37 -8.88
CA THR A 148 -12.90 -2.05 -8.26
C THR A 148 -11.95 -1.48 -9.30
N PHE A 149 -11.10 -0.56 -8.88
CA PHE A 149 -10.10 0.08 -9.74
C PHE A 149 -8.79 0.23 -8.97
N PHE A 150 -7.75 0.54 -9.69
CA PHE A 150 -6.46 0.89 -9.10
C PHE A 150 -5.73 1.90 -9.95
N THR A 151 -4.90 2.70 -9.31
CA THR A 151 -3.99 3.62 -9.96
C THR A 151 -2.66 2.93 -10.23
N LEU A 152 -1.97 3.32 -11.30
CA LEU A 152 -0.67 2.75 -11.64
C LEU A 152 0.21 3.77 -12.35
N PHE A 153 1.43 3.93 -11.88
CA PHE A 153 2.53 4.45 -12.68
C PHE A 153 3.38 3.28 -13.16
N TYR A 154 3.66 3.24 -14.46
CA TYR A 154 4.51 2.22 -15.07
C TYR A 154 5.56 2.86 -15.96
N GLY A 155 6.84 2.55 -15.73
CA GLY A 155 7.98 3.12 -16.46
C GLY A 155 8.97 2.06 -16.92
N VAL A 156 9.59 2.33 -18.08
CA VAL A 156 10.69 1.54 -18.64
C VAL A 156 11.84 2.47 -19.02
N LEU A 157 12.93 2.37 -18.28
CA LEU A 157 14.14 3.18 -18.46
C LEU A 157 15.19 2.35 -19.21
N ASP A 158 15.64 2.84 -20.35
CA ASP A 158 16.80 2.30 -21.06
C ASP A 158 18.10 2.78 -20.37
N LEU A 159 18.86 1.82 -19.82
CA LEU A 159 20.03 2.13 -19.01
C LEU A 159 21.24 2.62 -19.82
N ALA A 160 21.23 2.39 -21.13
CA ALA A 160 22.32 2.87 -22.00
C ALA A 160 22.12 4.32 -22.44
N THR A 161 20.86 4.75 -22.60
CA THR A 161 20.52 6.08 -23.14
C THR A 161 20.00 7.05 -22.09
N GLY A 162 19.47 6.53 -20.95
CA GLY A 162 18.74 7.32 -19.95
C GLY A 162 17.32 7.69 -20.40
N CYS A 163 16.87 7.21 -21.57
CA CYS A 163 15.51 7.44 -22.02
C CYS A 163 14.52 6.58 -21.23
N MET A 164 13.58 7.23 -20.55
CA MET A 164 12.48 6.59 -19.83
C MET A 164 11.19 6.82 -20.56
N GLN A 165 10.57 5.74 -21.04
CA GLN A 165 9.20 5.72 -21.47
C GLN A 165 8.29 5.38 -20.30
N TYR A 166 7.15 6.05 -20.17
CA TYR A 166 6.23 5.81 -19.04
C TYR A 166 4.78 6.04 -19.44
N CYS A 167 3.89 5.50 -18.60
CA CYS A 167 2.46 5.70 -18.64
C CYS A 167 1.94 5.82 -17.21
N ASN A 168 1.19 6.88 -16.94
CA ASN A 168 0.55 7.11 -15.64
C ASN A 168 -0.95 6.90 -15.76
N ALA A 169 -1.49 5.87 -15.13
CA ALA A 169 -2.91 5.55 -15.08
C ALA A 169 -3.54 6.09 -13.78
N GLY A 170 -3.65 7.41 -13.68
CA GLY A 170 -4.29 8.10 -12.55
C GLY A 170 -3.55 8.04 -11.22
N HIS A 171 -2.26 7.69 -11.21
CA HIS A 171 -1.44 7.63 -10.02
C HIS A 171 -0.75 8.98 -9.72
N ASN A 172 -0.28 9.17 -8.49
CA ASN A 172 0.50 10.34 -8.10
C ASN A 172 1.74 10.49 -8.98
N PRO A 173 1.96 11.68 -9.61
CA PRO A 173 3.15 11.89 -10.43
C PRO A 173 4.43 11.75 -9.61
N PRO A 174 5.43 10.99 -10.11
CA PRO A 174 6.73 10.88 -9.45
C PRO A 174 7.50 12.19 -9.40
N TYR A 175 8.43 12.30 -8.46
CA TYR A 175 9.44 13.35 -8.44
C TYR A 175 10.77 12.86 -9.00
N ILE A 176 11.45 13.73 -9.76
CA ILE A 176 12.81 13.52 -10.23
C ILE A 176 13.75 14.40 -9.40
N LEU A 177 14.66 13.76 -8.68
CA LEU A 177 15.71 14.39 -7.88
C LEU A 177 17.02 14.36 -8.69
N SER A 178 17.45 15.50 -9.16
CA SER A 178 18.73 15.72 -9.87
C SER A 178 19.44 16.92 -9.26
N ASP A 179 19.89 17.89 -10.06
CA ASP A 179 20.38 19.19 -9.58
C ASP A 179 19.28 20.02 -8.90
N LYS A 180 18.03 19.74 -9.25
CA LYS A 180 16.82 20.31 -8.65
C LYS A 180 15.75 19.26 -8.51
N LEU A 181 14.75 19.53 -7.66
CA LEU A 181 13.53 18.77 -7.60
C LEU A 181 12.62 19.15 -8.78
N THR A 182 12.04 18.16 -9.44
CA THR A 182 11.06 18.38 -10.52
C THR A 182 9.97 17.31 -10.41
N MET A 183 8.70 17.71 -10.40
CA MET A 183 7.60 16.76 -10.57
C MET A 183 7.56 16.31 -12.02
N LEU A 184 7.43 15.01 -12.25
CA LEU A 184 7.28 14.46 -13.59
C LEU A 184 5.95 14.90 -14.19
N ASP A 185 5.99 15.46 -15.40
CA ASP A 185 4.76 15.80 -16.11
C ASP A 185 4.06 14.52 -16.57
N CYS A 186 2.80 14.38 -16.20
CA CYS A 186 2.00 13.20 -16.50
C CYS A 186 0.66 13.61 -17.11
N ASP A 187 0.36 13.08 -18.29
CA ASP A 187 -0.95 13.24 -18.90
C ASP A 187 -2.06 12.69 -18.01
N PRO A 188 -3.22 13.34 -17.97
CA PRO A 188 -4.34 12.94 -17.11
C PRO A 188 -5.05 11.71 -17.70
N ASN A 189 -4.51 10.52 -17.47
CA ASN A 189 -5.20 9.27 -17.76
C ASN A 189 -6.08 8.84 -16.57
N GLN A 190 -7.09 8.03 -16.87
CA GLN A 190 -7.96 7.44 -15.86
C GLN A 190 -7.28 6.27 -15.14
N PRO A 191 -7.77 5.87 -13.94
CA PRO A 191 -7.36 4.63 -13.29
C PRO A 191 -7.68 3.39 -14.13
N ILE A 192 -7.05 2.27 -13.79
CA ILE A 192 -7.27 0.96 -14.41
C ILE A 192 -8.55 0.32 -13.85
N GLY A 193 -9.42 -0.18 -14.73
CA GLY A 193 -10.58 -1.01 -14.40
C GLY A 193 -11.97 -0.39 -14.54
N PRO A 194 -12.17 0.96 -14.50
CA PRO A 194 -13.51 1.55 -14.63
C PRO A 194 -14.07 1.51 -16.04
N VAL A 195 -13.23 1.65 -17.07
CA VAL A 195 -13.68 1.81 -18.46
C VAL A 195 -12.94 0.82 -19.35
N GLU A 196 -13.70 -0.06 -20.01
CA GLU A 196 -13.17 -1.00 -20.99
C GLU A 196 -12.65 -0.25 -22.23
N ASP A 197 -11.60 -0.78 -22.87
CA ASP A 197 -10.94 -0.19 -24.05
C ASP A 197 -10.46 1.27 -23.85
N ALA A 198 -10.14 1.65 -22.60
CA ALA A 198 -9.56 2.94 -22.33
C ALA A 198 -8.20 3.11 -23.02
N GLU A 199 -8.00 4.29 -23.61
CA GLU A 199 -6.72 4.68 -24.20
C GLU A 199 -5.82 5.29 -23.12
N PHE A 200 -4.54 4.90 -23.15
CA PHE A 200 -3.51 5.41 -22.24
C PHE A 200 -2.36 6.00 -23.02
N THR A 201 -1.89 7.17 -22.60
CA THR A 201 -0.86 7.93 -23.30
C THR A 201 0.53 7.43 -22.94
N LEU A 202 1.37 7.22 -23.96
CA LEU A 202 2.80 7.00 -23.79
C LEU A 202 3.51 8.34 -23.70
N GLN A 203 4.31 8.53 -22.67
CA GLN A 203 5.17 9.70 -22.48
C GLN A 203 6.63 9.28 -22.38
N GLU A 204 7.55 10.26 -22.58
CA GLU A 204 8.98 10.01 -22.58
C GLU A 204 9.73 11.16 -21.95
N ILE A 205 10.80 10.83 -21.19
CA ILE A 205 11.75 11.78 -20.63
C ILE A 205 13.17 11.19 -20.68
N THR A 206 14.18 12.02 -20.80
CA THR A 206 15.57 11.59 -20.63
C THR A 206 16.08 11.96 -19.25
N LEU A 207 16.55 10.98 -18.51
CA LEU A 207 17.17 11.12 -17.20
C LEU A 207 18.68 11.20 -17.32
N SER A 208 19.30 12.12 -16.60
CA SER A 208 20.76 12.17 -16.48
C SER A 208 21.26 11.13 -15.47
N PRO A 209 22.44 10.53 -15.69
CA PRO A 209 23.09 9.70 -14.68
C PRO A 209 23.21 10.44 -13.33
N GLY A 210 22.90 9.72 -12.24
CA GLY A 210 22.82 10.30 -10.90
C GLY A 210 21.44 10.79 -10.49
N SER A 211 20.51 10.94 -11.43
CA SER A 211 19.10 11.26 -11.10
C SER A 211 18.45 10.15 -10.28
N THR A 212 17.58 10.54 -9.36
CA THR A 212 16.74 9.62 -8.59
C THR A 212 15.27 9.86 -8.93
N ILE A 213 14.56 8.81 -9.27
CA ILE A 213 13.09 8.83 -9.39
C ILE A 213 12.53 8.48 -8.03
N PHE A 214 11.65 9.32 -7.49
CA PHE A 214 10.93 9.08 -6.24
C PHE A 214 9.45 8.88 -6.56
N LEU A 215 8.98 7.66 -6.30
CA LEU A 215 7.60 7.23 -6.50
C LEU A 215 6.95 7.04 -5.13
N TYR A 216 5.67 7.36 -5.01
CA TYR A 216 4.94 7.30 -3.74
C TYR A 216 3.44 7.15 -3.98
N THR A 217 2.73 6.55 -3.02
CA THR A 217 1.27 6.48 -2.99
C THR A 217 0.69 7.66 -2.19
N ASP A 218 -0.60 7.91 -2.34
CA ASP A 218 -1.32 9.02 -1.70
C ASP A 218 -1.25 8.98 -0.17
N GLY A 219 -1.08 7.80 0.44
CA GLY A 219 -0.84 7.67 1.88
C GLY A 219 0.36 8.47 2.41
N LEU A 220 1.27 8.94 1.53
CA LEU A 220 2.30 9.91 1.90
C LEU A 220 1.70 11.31 2.08
N THR A 221 0.98 11.80 1.09
CA THR A 221 0.44 13.18 1.09
C THR A 221 -0.81 13.30 1.95
N GLU A 222 -1.62 12.24 2.07
CA GLU A 222 -2.83 12.17 2.87
C GLU A 222 -2.60 11.71 4.33
N ALA A 223 -1.33 11.53 4.73
CA ALA A 223 -1.00 11.21 6.11
C ALA A 223 -1.50 12.33 7.06
N ASN A 224 -2.45 11.99 7.93
CA ASN A 224 -3.12 12.94 8.80
C ASN A 224 -2.44 13.07 10.17
N ASN A 225 -2.42 14.28 10.70
CA ASN A 225 -2.06 14.51 12.10
C ASN A 225 -3.29 14.44 13.03
N THR A 226 -3.09 14.65 14.33
CA THR A 226 -4.15 14.63 15.36
C THR A 226 -5.20 15.74 15.19
N GLU A 227 -4.94 16.75 14.36
CA GLU A 227 -5.86 17.82 14.01
C GLU A 227 -6.54 17.60 12.64
N GLU A 228 -6.46 16.37 12.09
CA GLU A 228 -7.01 15.98 10.77
C GLU A 228 -6.45 16.82 9.60
N ARG A 229 -5.23 17.36 9.73
CA ARG A 229 -4.55 18.04 8.65
C ARG A 229 -3.63 17.05 7.92
N GLU A 230 -3.65 17.08 6.59
CA GLU A 230 -2.81 16.24 5.75
C GLU A 230 -1.35 16.75 5.73
N PHE A 231 -0.41 15.81 5.55
CA PHE A 231 0.98 16.14 5.31
C PHE A 231 1.14 17.01 4.06
N GLY A 232 0.52 16.63 2.99
CA GLY A 232 0.34 17.40 1.76
C GLY A 232 1.56 17.44 0.84
N PRO A 233 1.35 17.84 -0.43
CA PRO A 233 2.41 17.91 -1.43
C PRO A 233 3.48 18.95 -1.07
N GLU A 234 3.11 20.08 -0.50
CA GLU A 234 4.05 21.17 -0.16
C GLU A 234 5.13 20.74 0.87
N ARG A 235 4.73 19.93 1.88
CA ARG A 235 5.71 19.40 2.85
C ARG A 235 6.55 18.30 2.22
N THR A 236 5.95 17.48 1.37
CA THR A 236 6.66 16.44 0.61
C THR A 236 7.76 17.08 -0.24
N GLU A 237 7.43 18.10 -1.03
CA GLU A 237 8.38 18.83 -1.87
C GLU A 237 9.52 19.47 -1.05
N LYS A 238 9.18 20.13 0.04
CA LYS A 238 10.18 20.74 0.92
C LYS A 238 11.19 19.73 1.48
N VAL A 239 10.72 18.55 1.87
CA VAL A 239 11.60 17.46 2.35
C VAL A 239 12.46 16.93 1.22
N LEU A 240 11.90 16.70 0.03
CA LEU A 240 12.64 16.21 -1.14
C LEU A 240 13.65 17.25 -1.66
N GLU A 241 13.35 18.55 -1.61
CA GLU A 241 14.33 19.61 -1.91
C GLU A 241 15.53 19.58 -0.96
N ASP A 242 15.32 19.33 0.34
CA ASP A 242 16.42 19.14 1.28
C ASP A 242 17.26 17.89 0.94
N CYS A 243 16.60 16.81 0.54
CA CYS A 243 17.28 15.61 0.06
C CYS A 243 18.14 15.88 -1.18
N VAL A 244 17.68 16.69 -2.13
CA VAL A 244 18.45 17.14 -3.31
C VAL A 244 19.67 17.93 -2.88
N LYS A 245 19.50 18.96 -2.03
CA LYS A 245 20.61 19.80 -1.53
C LYS A 245 21.71 18.99 -0.84
N ARG A 246 21.31 17.93 -0.14
CA ARG A 246 22.22 17.01 0.59
C ARG A 246 22.72 15.86 -0.27
N GLN A 247 22.28 15.73 -1.51
CA GLN A 247 22.63 14.65 -2.44
C GLN A 247 22.41 13.24 -1.84
N LEU A 248 21.30 13.06 -1.15
CA LEU A 248 21.01 11.82 -0.42
C LEU A 248 20.84 10.64 -1.38
N LYS A 249 21.20 9.43 -0.91
CA LYS A 249 20.98 8.16 -1.61
C LYS A 249 19.52 7.70 -1.47
N PRO A 250 19.04 6.77 -2.31
CA PRO A 250 17.66 6.28 -2.28
C PRO A 250 17.16 5.90 -0.88
N LYS A 251 17.95 5.15 -0.11
CA LYS A 251 17.60 4.79 1.26
C LYS A 251 17.43 6.01 2.16
N ASP A 252 18.39 6.92 2.12
CA ASP A 252 18.38 8.10 3.01
C ASP A 252 17.26 9.08 2.64
N ILE A 253 16.84 9.12 1.35
CA ILE A 253 15.68 9.89 0.89
C ILE A 253 14.41 9.32 1.54
N VAL A 254 14.16 8.02 1.38
CA VAL A 254 12.95 7.37 1.93
C VAL A 254 12.92 7.46 3.46
N ASP A 255 14.07 7.25 4.13
CA ASP A 255 14.15 7.37 5.59
C ASP A 255 13.88 8.81 6.06
N THR A 256 14.37 9.83 5.32
CA THR A 256 14.15 11.25 5.65
C THR A 256 12.67 11.61 5.49
N VAL A 257 12.02 11.18 4.40
CA VAL A 257 10.59 11.40 4.19
C VAL A 257 9.77 10.67 5.25
N THR A 258 10.09 9.41 5.53
CA THR A 258 9.41 8.62 6.58
C THR A 258 9.50 9.32 7.94
N ALA A 259 10.68 9.80 8.32
CA ALA A 259 10.88 10.53 9.58
C ALA A 259 10.06 11.83 9.64
N ALA A 260 9.96 12.56 8.52
CA ALA A 260 9.17 13.77 8.43
C ALA A 260 7.66 13.50 8.59
N VAL A 261 7.15 12.44 7.94
CA VAL A 261 5.75 11.99 8.09
C VAL A 261 5.48 11.58 9.54
N HIS A 262 6.31 10.73 10.14
CA HIS A 262 6.14 10.32 11.54
C HIS A 262 6.17 11.49 12.53
N HIS A 263 7.03 12.48 12.28
CA HIS A 263 7.07 13.68 13.11
C HIS A 263 5.80 14.52 12.98
N PHE A 264 5.23 14.59 11.79
CA PHE A 264 4.00 15.35 11.51
C PHE A 264 2.74 14.65 12.06
N THR A 265 2.64 13.34 11.89
CA THR A 265 1.47 12.56 12.32
C THR A 265 1.44 12.35 13.84
N GLU A 266 2.61 12.42 14.52
CA GLU A 266 2.75 12.19 15.96
C GLU A 266 2.14 10.84 16.40
N HIS A 267 0.95 10.87 16.99
CA HIS A 267 0.22 9.70 17.50
C HIS A 267 -1.09 9.44 16.75
N ALA A 268 -1.33 10.12 15.61
CA ALA A 268 -2.50 9.86 14.80
C ALA A 268 -2.44 8.43 14.22
N GLU A 269 -3.59 7.78 14.13
CA GLU A 269 -3.70 6.47 13.50
C GLU A 269 -3.46 6.61 12.00
N GLN A 270 -2.68 5.68 11.43
CA GLN A 270 -2.39 5.68 9.99
C GLN A 270 -3.67 5.43 9.19
N SER A 271 -4.01 6.37 8.30
CA SER A 271 -5.24 6.35 7.51
C SER A 271 -5.14 5.45 6.27
N ASP A 272 -4.00 5.45 5.58
CA ASP A 272 -3.76 4.69 4.36
C ASP A 272 -2.39 4.02 4.32
N ASP A 273 -2.19 3.11 3.34
CA ASP A 273 -0.91 2.46 3.11
C ASP A 273 0.15 3.50 2.73
N LEU A 274 1.32 3.46 3.35
CA LEU A 274 2.43 4.37 3.07
C LEU A 274 3.49 3.62 2.27
N THR A 275 3.51 3.86 0.96
CA THR A 275 4.44 3.21 0.04
C THR A 275 5.33 4.22 -0.65
N MET A 276 6.63 3.97 -0.65
CA MET A 276 7.63 4.80 -1.30
C MET A 276 8.68 3.94 -1.97
N LEU A 277 9.09 4.36 -3.17
CA LEU A 277 10.17 3.74 -3.94
C LEU A 277 11.09 4.82 -4.50
N ALA A 278 12.35 4.81 -4.11
CA ALA A 278 13.39 5.67 -4.68
C ALA A 278 14.35 4.84 -5.51
N ILE A 279 14.57 5.22 -6.77
CA ILE A 279 15.47 4.52 -7.70
C ILE A 279 16.44 5.52 -8.30
N ARG A 280 17.74 5.32 -8.07
CA ARG A 280 18.82 6.11 -8.67
C ARG A 280 19.37 5.40 -9.89
N TYR A 281 19.33 6.09 -11.03
CA TYR A 281 20.03 5.73 -12.26
C TYR A 281 21.48 6.18 -12.17
N ARG A 282 22.44 5.29 -12.47
CA ARG A 282 23.91 5.54 -12.35
C ARG A 282 24.59 5.62 -13.69
#